data_1d721d0354c20605c971a70def576f76
#
_entry.id   1d721d0354c20605c971a70def576f76
#
_cell.length_a   1.000
_cell.length_b   1.000
_cell.length_c   1.000
_cell.angle_alpha   90.00
_cell.angle_beta   90.00
_cell.angle_gamma   90.00
#
_symmetry.space_group_name_H-M   'P 1'
#
loop_
_entity.id
_entity.type
_entity.pdbx_description
1 polymer ?
#
loop_
_entity_poly.entity_id
_entity_poly.type
_entity_poly.pdbx_seq_one_letter_code
_entity_poly.pdbx_strand_id
1 'polypeptide(L)'
;MTRDSLHRRHPPIYLDYNASTPIDPLVIEAMRSALEDGYGNPSSAHWAGAPAKALLEASRRQVAGLLQCAAQEVIFTSGGSEANNLALKGVFYARRARPFHLITTEVEHPSIHNPCAFLEREGARVTRLRVDGAGWVDPDELRRAMTPDTALVTLMHANNETGTIEPIAECARIAREHGALFHTDAAQSVGKIPTHVDELGVDLLSIAGHKLYAPKGVGALYVRSGTRLEPLIHGAGHESGRRAGTESALLATALGTASTLAANLASVESTRRLRDDLWQRLKSRCGARVVLNGHPEQRLPNTLNVSFVGHTGADILAATPEIAASTGSACHSGRVELSPVLRAMGVSEEVGRGAIRFSLGRGTTAAEVEEAVEKICRALV
;
A
#
# COMPACT_ATOMS: atom_id res chain seq x y z
N MET A 1 10.72 32.46 -3.45
CA MET A 1 10.51 32.02 -4.84
C MET A 1 9.01 32.11 -5.12
N THR A 2 8.60 33.03 -5.92
CA THR A 2 7.21 33.38 -6.22
C THR A 2 6.58 32.31 -7.11
N ARG A 3 5.28 32.02 -6.86
CA ARG A 3 4.44 31.03 -7.57
C ARG A 3 4.23 31.29 -9.09
N ASP A 4 4.95 32.22 -9.70
CA ASP A 4 4.53 32.85 -10.96
C ASP A 4 5.41 32.55 -12.18
N SER A 5 6.25 31.50 -12.15
CA SER A 5 7.20 31.28 -13.26
C SER A 5 6.97 30.01 -14.09
N LEU A 6 5.80 29.39 -14.05
CA LEU A 6 5.47 28.29 -14.97
C LEU A 6 4.16 28.59 -15.71
N HIS A 7 4.23 29.39 -16.77
CA HIS A 7 3.20 29.40 -17.81
C HIS A 7 3.22 28.05 -18.56
N ARG A 8 2.71 27.00 -17.89
CA ARG A 8 2.39 25.74 -18.56
C ARG A 8 1.09 25.96 -19.33
N ARG A 9 1.11 25.75 -20.63
CA ARG A 9 -0.07 25.84 -21.51
C ARG A 9 -1.18 24.84 -21.13
N HIS A 10 -0.85 23.80 -20.33
CA HIS A 10 -1.78 22.81 -19.76
C HIS A 10 -1.38 22.48 -18.32
N PRO A 11 -2.32 22.25 -17.40
CA PRO A 11 -2.01 21.78 -16.06
C PRO A 11 -1.37 20.37 -16.12
N PRO A 12 -0.45 20.05 -15.19
CA PRO A 12 0.18 18.73 -15.16
C PRO A 12 -0.85 17.65 -14.79
N ILE A 13 -0.80 16.50 -15.49
CA ILE A 13 -1.67 15.35 -15.28
C ILE A 13 -1.01 14.43 -14.27
N TYR A 14 -1.69 14.17 -13.14
CA TYR A 14 -1.16 13.31 -12.08
C TYR A 14 -1.80 11.92 -12.12
N LEU A 15 -1.05 10.91 -12.55
CA LEU A 15 -1.45 9.50 -12.65
C LEU A 15 -0.49 8.60 -11.86
N ASP A 16 -0.02 9.07 -10.68
CA ASP A 16 0.90 8.33 -9.81
C ASP A 16 0.42 8.23 -8.35
N TYR A 17 -0.90 8.05 -8.17
CA TYR A 17 -1.54 7.95 -6.85
C TYR A 17 -1.08 6.74 -6.03
N ASN A 18 -0.55 5.68 -6.66
CA ASN A 18 0.05 4.57 -5.93
C ASN A 18 1.41 4.91 -5.31
N ALA A 19 2.13 5.89 -5.83
CA ALA A 19 3.35 6.39 -5.21
C ALA A 19 3.04 7.27 -4.00
N SER A 20 2.13 8.23 -4.14
CA SER A 20 1.62 9.06 -3.04
C SER A 20 0.34 9.77 -3.49
N THR A 21 -0.54 10.11 -2.56
CA THR A 21 -1.71 10.93 -2.85
C THR A 21 -1.49 12.37 -2.41
N PRO A 22 -2.15 13.37 -3.04
CA PRO A 22 -2.34 14.68 -2.41
C PRO A 22 -3.05 14.51 -1.06
N ILE A 23 -2.79 15.42 -0.11
CA ILE A 23 -3.55 15.42 1.15
C ILE A 23 -4.95 15.98 0.85
N ASP A 24 -5.99 15.30 1.36
CA ASP A 24 -7.37 15.73 1.20
C ASP A 24 -7.59 17.08 1.91
N PRO A 25 -8.32 18.05 1.32
CA PRO A 25 -8.60 19.34 1.94
C PRO A 25 -9.25 19.23 3.34
N LEU A 26 -10.12 18.24 3.56
CA LEU A 26 -10.74 18.02 4.88
C LEU A 26 -9.72 17.47 5.89
N VAL A 27 -8.75 16.70 5.44
CA VAL A 27 -7.62 16.26 6.28
C VAL A 27 -6.74 17.46 6.65
N ILE A 28 -6.47 18.37 5.71
CA ILE A 28 -5.69 19.60 5.99
C ILE A 28 -6.40 20.44 7.05
N GLU A 29 -7.73 20.60 6.96
CA GLU A 29 -8.51 21.38 7.93
C GLU A 29 -8.51 20.73 9.32
N ALA A 30 -8.71 19.41 9.39
CA ALA A 30 -8.62 18.66 10.64
C ALA A 30 -7.22 18.76 11.28
N MET A 31 -6.16 18.75 10.48
CA MET A 31 -4.80 18.96 10.95
C MET A 31 -4.58 20.37 11.51
N ARG A 32 -5.17 21.40 10.88
CA ARG A 32 -5.08 22.80 11.36
C ARG A 32 -5.65 22.93 12.75
N SER A 33 -6.87 22.42 12.97
CA SER A 33 -7.49 22.39 14.31
C SER A 33 -6.65 21.63 15.32
N ALA A 34 -6.10 20.46 14.93
CA ALA A 34 -5.24 19.66 15.82
C ALA A 34 -3.92 20.37 16.18
N LEU A 35 -3.37 21.23 15.31
CA LEU A 35 -2.20 22.07 15.61
C LEU A 35 -2.48 23.11 16.68
N GLU A 36 -3.68 23.69 16.66
CA GLU A 36 -4.08 24.75 17.61
C GLU A 36 -4.38 24.16 19.00
N ASP A 37 -5.14 23.06 19.06
CA ASP A 37 -5.68 22.52 20.31
C ASP A 37 -4.90 21.31 20.85
N GLY A 38 -4.19 20.56 20.00
CA GLY A 38 -3.59 19.25 20.32
C GLY A 38 -2.11 19.28 20.69
N TYR A 39 -1.56 20.39 21.17
CA TYR A 39 -0.12 20.52 21.46
C TYR A 39 0.33 19.78 22.72
N GLY A 40 -0.58 19.48 23.64
CA GLY A 40 -0.26 18.84 24.91
C GLY A 40 0.14 17.37 24.75
N ASN A 41 0.88 16.85 25.73
CA ASN A 41 1.21 15.41 25.72
C ASN A 41 -0.04 14.59 26.06
N PRO A 42 -0.48 13.63 25.19
CA PRO A 42 -1.68 12.82 25.42
C PRO A 42 -1.66 12.00 26.72
N SER A 43 -0.46 11.71 27.25
CA SER A 43 -0.30 10.97 28.52
C SER A 43 -0.40 11.84 29.77
N SER A 44 -0.47 13.18 29.62
CA SER A 44 -0.57 14.11 30.76
C SER A 44 -2.00 14.18 31.29
N ALA A 45 -2.15 14.12 32.60
CA ALA A 45 -3.46 14.14 33.27
C ALA A 45 -4.07 15.55 33.41
N HIS A 46 -3.31 16.62 33.08
CA HIS A 46 -3.78 18.00 33.22
C HIS A 46 -4.53 18.49 31.98
N TRP A 47 -5.13 19.69 32.07
CA TRP A 47 -6.00 20.29 31.08
C TRP A 47 -5.38 20.38 29.65
N ALA A 48 -4.06 20.57 29.53
CA ALA A 48 -3.40 20.68 28.22
C ALA A 48 -3.21 19.32 27.52
N GLY A 49 -3.17 18.21 28.25
CA GLY A 49 -3.07 16.86 27.66
C GLY A 49 -4.42 16.31 27.17
N ALA A 50 -5.51 16.74 27.79
CA ALA A 50 -6.84 16.20 27.52
C ALA A 50 -7.30 16.37 26.06
N PRO A 51 -7.11 17.52 25.36
CA PRO A 51 -7.46 17.67 23.95
C PRO A 51 -6.66 16.72 23.05
N ALA A 52 -5.35 16.64 23.23
CA ALA A 52 -4.49 15.75 22.45
C ALA A 52 -4.88 14.26 22.60
N LYS A 53 -5.22 13.85 23.85
CA LYS A 53 -5.72 12.51 24.13
C LYS A 53 -7.07 12.26 23.43
N ALA A 54 -7.99 13.20 23.49
CA ALA A 54 -9.30 13.08 22.85
C ALA A 54 -9.17 12.94 21.31
N LEU A 55 -8.28 13.73 20.69
CA LEU A 55 -7.96 13.63 19.26
C LEU A 55 -7.38 12.25 18.91
N LEU A 56 -6.42 11.76 19.69
CA LEU A 56 -5.80 10.45 19.47
C LEU A 56 -6.83 9.31 19.55
N GLU A 57 -7.68 9.32 20.58
CA GLU A 57 -8.72 8.31 20.79
C GLU A 57 -9.81 8.36 19.70
N ALA A 58 -10.22 9.56 19.29
CA ALA A 58 -11.16 9.73 18.18
C ALA A 58 -10.60 9.18 16.87
N SER A 59 -9.34 9.53 16.56
CA SER A 59 -8.64 9.05 15.37
C SER A 59 -8.50 7.53 15.33
N ARG A 60 -8.21 6.94 16.48
CA ARG A 60 -8.12 5.47 16.61
C ARG A 60 -9.45 4.79 16.31
N ARG A 61 -10.57 5.34 16.81
CA ARG A 61 -11.92 4.85 16.49
C ARG A 61 -12.25 5.01 15.00
N GLN A 62 -11.81 6.09 14.36
CA GLN A 62 -12.03 6.31 12.92
C GLN A 62 -11.28 5.29 12.07
N VAL A 63 -10.01 5.00 12.38
CA VAL A 63 -9.25 3.93 11.69
C VAL A 63 -9.88 2.57 11.95
N ALA A 64 -10.26 2.28 13.19
CA ALA A 64 -10.94 1.04 13.55
C ALA A 64 -12.27 0.87 12.81
N GLY A 65 -13.04 1.94 12.65
CA GLY A 65 -14.29 1.94 11.89
C GLY A 65 -14.11 1.58 10.42
N LEU A 66 -13.01 2.04 9.79
CA LEU A 66 -12.69 1.68 8.40
C LEU A 66 -12.37 0.19 8.26
N LEU A 67 -11.68 -0.39 9.25
CA LEU A 67 -11.28 -1.81 9.26
C LEU A 67 -12.36 -2.73 9.85
N GLN A 68 -13.42 -2.18 10.46
CA GLN A 68 -14.44 -2.88 11.23
C GLN A 68 -13.85 -3.72 12.38
N CYS A 69 -12.94 -3.10 13.15
CA CYS A 69 -12.30 -3.72 14.31
C CYS A 69 -12.49 -2.87 15.58
N ALA A 70 -12.00 -3.38 16.71
CA ALA A 70 -11.99 -2.63 17.96
C ALA A 70 -10.86 -1.59 17.98
N ALA A 71 -11.11 -0.43 18.59
CA ALA A 71 -10.13 0.66 18.61
C ALA A 71 -8.78 0.26 19.24
N GLN A 72 -8.79 -0.59 20.28
CA GLN A 72 -7.59 -1.09 20.94
C GLN A 72 -6.73 -2.04 20.09
N GLU A 73 -7.23 -2.48 18.95
CA GLU A 73 -6.51 -3.31 17.99
C GLU A 73 -5.71 -2.49 16.97
N VAL A 74 -5.84 -1.16 16.99
CA VAL A 74 -5.11 -0.25 16.11
C VAL A 74 -3.90 0.32 16.84
N ILE A 75 -2.72 0.23 16.23
CA ILE A 75 -1.46 0.83 16.70
C ILE A 75 -1.04 1.87 15.66
N PHE A 76 -0.82 3.13 16.07
CA PHE A 76 -0.26 4.13 15.18
C PHE A 76 1.23 3.92 14.97
N THR A 77 1.66 4.08 13.73
CA THR A 77 3.06 3.96 13.28
C THR A 77 3.45 5.17 12.44
N SER A 78 4.72 5.28 12.06
CA SER A 78 5.20 6.35 11.16
C SER A 78 4.86 6.10 9.68
N GLY A 79 4.27 4.95 9.34
CA GLY A 79 3.90 4.58 7.98
C GLY A 79 3.87 3.08 7.76
N GLY A 80 3.56 2.64 6.54
CA GLY A 80 3.45 1.22 6.19
C GLY A 80 4.74 0.43 6.42
N SER A 81 5.90 1.03 6.19
CA SER A 81 7.18 0.33 6.42
C SER A 81 7.43 0.02 7.89
N GLU A 82 7.10 0.94 8.82
CA GLU A 82 7.15 0.63 10.26
C GLU A 82 6.12 -0.43 10.63
N ALA A 83 4.89 -0.31 10.12
CA ALA A 83 3.82 -1.27 10.38
C ALA A 83 4.22 -2.69 9.94
N ASN A 84 4.74 -2.86 8.72
CA ASN A 84 5.23 -4.13 8.20
C ASN A 84 6.39 -4.70 9.03
N ASN A 85 7.37 -3.87 9.40
CA ASN A 85 8.47 -4.30 10.27
C ASN A 85 7.96 -4.73 11.64
N LEU A 86 7.03 -3.97 12.25
CA LEU A 86 6.44 -4.31 13.54
C LEU A 86 5.67 -5.63 13.47
N ALA A 87 4.91 -5.86 12.40
CA ALA A 87 4.20 -7.12 12.19
C ALA A 87 5.18 -8.31 12.11
N LEU A 88 6.15 -8.27 11.21
CA LEU A 88 7.03 -9.40 10.95
C LEU A 88 8.02 -9.64 12.10
N LYS A 89 8.76 -8.61 12.49
CA LYS A 89 9.78 -8.71 13.55
C LYS A 89 9.13 -8.87 14.92
N GLY A 90 8.01 -8.18 15.18
CA GLY A 90 7.30 -8.29 16.44
C GLY A 90 6.79 -9.70 16.70
N VAL A 91 6.23 -10.39 15.69
CA VAL A 91 5.83 -11.82 15.80
C VAL A 91 7.05 -12.70 16.00
N PHE A 92 8.12 -12.47 15.25
CA PHE A 92 9.36 -13.26 15.36
C PHE A 92 9.96 -13.19 16.75
N TYR A 93 10.12 -11.99 17.31
CA TYR A 93 10.73 -11.81 18.63
C TYR A 93 9.81 -12.22 19.79
N ALA A 94 8.48 -12.10 19.64
CA ALA A 94 7.51 -12.57 20.62
C ALA A 94 7.44 -14.09 20.70
N ARG A 95 7.85 -14.81 19.65
CA ARG A 95 7.85 -16.28 19.62
C ARG A 95 9.18 -16.81 20.15
N ARG A 96 9.18 -17.25 21.40
CA ARG A 96 10.39 -17.80 22.06
C ARG A 96 10.79 -19.18 21.53
N ALA A 97 9.83 -19.97 21.02
CA ALA A 97 10.08 -21.30 20.47
C ALA A 97 10.71 -21.19 19.07
N ARG A 98 11.74 -22.00 18.83
CA ARG A 98 12.38 -22.19 17.53
C ARG A 98 12.18 -23.66 17.12
N PRO A 99 12.05 -23.97 15.82
CA PRO A 99 12.28 -23.13 14.64
C PRO A 99 11.14 -22.12 14.35
N PHE A 100 11.42 -21.13 13.51
CA PHE A 100 10.46 -20.14 13.03
C PHE A 100 10.42 -20.16 11.50
N HIS A 101 9.27 -20.46 10.93
CA HIS A 101 9.06 -20.41 9.49
C HIS A 101 8.07 -19.30 9.13
N LEU A 102 8.46 -18.48 8.14
CA LEU A 102 7.69 -17.40 7.57
C LEU A 102 7.45 -17.68 6.08
N ILE A 103 6.21 -17.51 5.62
CA ILE A 103 5.87 -17.62 4.20
C ILE A 103 5.48 -16.23 3.69
N THR A 104 5.99 -15.86 2.52
CA THR A 104 5.69 -14.61 1.81
C THR A 104 5.63 -14.86 0.30
N THR A 105 5.52 -13.82 -0.53
CA THR A 105 5.52 -13.94 -1.99
C THR A 105 6.76 -13.31 -2.63
N GLU A 106 6.97 -13.57 -3.92
CA GLU A 106 8.03 -12.92 -4.72
C GLU A 106 7.68 -11.49 -5.14
N VAL A 107 6.40 -11.08 -5.02
CA VAL A 107 5.89 -9.79 -5.51
C VAL A 107 5.66 -8.74 -4.42
N GLU A 108 6.13 -8.99 -3.21
CA GLU A 108 5.97 -8.08 -2.07
C GLU A 108 6.73 -6.77 -2.25
N HIS A 109 6.28 -5.76 -1.50
CA HIS A 109 7.00 -4.50 -1.39
C HIS A 109 8.34 -4.70 -0.63
N PRO A 110 9.39 -3.89 -0.92
CA PRO A 110 10.66 -3.96 -0.18
C PRO A 110 10.55 -3.89 1.34
N SER A 111 9.49 -3.25 1.89
CA SER A 111 9.21 -3.22 3.34
C SER A 111 8.77 -4.57 3.94
N ILE A 112 8.54 -5.58 3.09
CA ILE A 112 8.35 -6.99 3.45
C ILE A 112 9.60 -7.80 3.10
N HIS A 113 10.11 -7.68 1.86
CA HIS A 113 11.28 -8.43 1.43
C HIS A 113 12.51 -8.21 2.32
N ASN A 114 12.82 -6.93 2.64
CA ASN A 114 14.01 -6.62 3.43
C ASN A 114 13.90 -7.09 4.89
N PRO A 115 12.77 -6.93 5.61
CA PRO A 115 12.57 -7.57 6.89
C PRO A 115 12.65 -9.10 6.83
N CYS A 116 12.10 -9.75 5.79
CA CYS A 116 12.25 -11.20 5.61
C CYS A 116 13.73 -11.61 5.49
N ALA A 117 14.50 -10.93 4.64
CA ALA A 117 15.93 -11.17 4.51
C ALA A 117 16.72 -10.87 5.80
N PHE A 118 16.29 -9.90 6.59
CA PHE A 118 16.84 -9.67 7.93
C PHE A 118 16.54 -10.85 8.85
N LEU A 119 15.30 -11.33 8.89
CA LEU A 119 14.89 -12.44 9.75
C LEU A 119 15.56 -13.77 9.36
N GLU A 120 15.89 -13.98 8.07
CA GLU A 120 16.69 -15.12 7.63
C GLU A 120 18.08 -15.12 8.30
N ARG A 121 18.72 -13.93 8.41
CA ARG A 121 20.00 -13.79 9.12
C ARG A 121 19.89 -14.04 10.63
N GLU A 122 18.69 -13.76 11.19
CA GLU A 122 18.35 -14.03 12.61
C GLU A 122 17.92 -15.49 12.84
N GLY A 123 17.97 -16.36 11.81
CA GLY A 123 17.69 -17.79 11.90
C GLY A 123 16.25 -18.20 11.60
N ALA A 124 15.43 -17.32 11.01
CA ALA A 124 14.14 -17.72 10.46
C ALA A 124 14.33 -18.46 9.12
N ARG A 125 13.49 -19.45 8.86
CA ARG A 125 13.31 -20.00 7.52
C ARG A 125 12.24 -19.17 6.79
N VAL A 126 12.53 -18.70 5.57
CA VAL A 126 11.60 -17.93 4.76
C VAL A 126 11.32 -18.66 3.45
N THR A 127 10.04 -18.94 3.18
CA THR A 127 9.58 -19.47 1.89
C THR A 127 8.90 -18.33 1.11
N ARG A 128 9.33 -18.15 -0.14
CA ARG A 128 8.74 -17.17 -1.07
C ARG A 128 7.92 -17.93 -2.09
N LEU A 129 6.60 -17.74 -2.06
CA LEU A 129 5.68 -18.34 -3.03
C LEU A 129 5.83 -17.65 -4.38
N ARG A 130 5.74 -18.43 -5.43
CA ARG A 130 5.66 -17.93 -6.79
C ARG A 130 4.29 -17.35 -7.07
N VAL A 131 4.21 -16.57 -8.12
CA VAL A 131 2.96 -16.04 -8.67
C VAL A 131 2.81 -16.51 -10.11
N ASP A 132 1.60 -16.47 -10.63
CA ASP A 132 1.32 -16.72 -12.04
C ASP A 132 1.67 -15.52 -12.94
N GLY A 133 1.41 -15.61 -14.25
CA GLY A 133 1.64 -14.53 -15.20
C GLY A 133 0.78 -13.27 -14.97
N ALA A 134 -0.26 -13.36 -14.14
CA ALA A 134 -1.07 -12.24 -13.69
C ALA A 134 -0.59 -11.63 -12.36
N GLY A 135 0.43 -12.22 -11.75
CA GLY A 135 0.95 -11.81 -10.44
C GLY A 135 0.08 -12.29 -9.27
N TRP A 136 -0.69 -13.35 -9.46
CA TRP A 136 -1.63 -13.89 -8.48
C TRP A 136 -1.04 -15.14 -7.80
N VAL A 137 -1.25 -15.25 -6.49
CA VAL A 137 -0.80 -16.39 -5.66
C VAL A 137 -1.83 -17.49 -5.71
N ASP A 138 -1.40 -18.73 -6.03
CA ASP A 138 -2.24 -19.91 -5.89
C ASP A 138 -2.35 -20.32 -4.41
N PRO A 139 -3.55 -20.32 -3.78
CA PRO A 139 -3.74 -20.75 -2.40
C PRO A 139 -3.28 -22.20 -2.15
N ASP A 140 -3.31 -23.07 -3.15
CA ASP A 140 -2.83 -24.44 -3.01
C ASP A 140 -1.28 -24.51 -2.95
N GLU A 141 -0.56 -23.54 -3.53
CA GLU A 141 0.89 -23.41 -3.29
C GLU A 141 1.19 -23.02 -1.84
N LEU A 142 0.40 -22.10 -1.26
CA LEU A 142 0.51 -21.79 0.16
C LEU A 142 0.27 -23.06 0.99
N ARG A 143 -0.79 -23.82 0.73
CA ARG A 143 -1.11 -25.06 1.45
C ARG A 143 0.05 -26.06 1.40
N ARG A 144 0.67 -26.23 0.24
CA ARG A 144 1.84 -27.12 0.08
C ARG A 144 3.08 -26.63 0.82
N ALA A 145 3.23 -25.32 0.98
CA ALA A 145 4.38 -24.70 1.67
C ALA A 145 4.24 -24.69 3.19
N MET A 146 3.02 -24.87 3.73
CA MET A 146 2.78 -24.91 5.18
C MET A 146 3.50 -26.08 5.84
N THR A 147 4.03 -25.83 7.03
CA THR A 147 4.69 -26.84 7.87
C THR A 147 4.30 -26.62 9.32
N PRO A 148 4.50 -27.61 10.22
CA PRO A 148 4.23 -27.44 11.67
C PRO A 148 4.98 -26.25 12.30
N ASP A 149 6.11 -25.85 11.72
CA ASP A 149 6.92 -24.73 12.20
C ASP A 149 6.48 -23.36 11.65
N THR A 150 5.52 -23.34 10.71
CA THR A 150 5.04 -22.08 10.12
C THR A 150 4.37 -21.23 11.20
N ALA A 151 4.95 -20.06 11.46
CA ALA A 151 4.53 -19.15 12.50
C ALA A 151 3.75 -17.96 11.95
N LEU A 152 4.09 -17.52 10.73
CA LEU A 152 3.55 -16.35 10.09
C LEU A 152 3.48 -16.54 8.58
N VAL A 153 2.34 -16.17 8.00
CA VAL A 153 2.18 -15.94 6.57
C VAL A 153 2.01 -14.45 6.36
N THR A 154 2.69 -13.87 5.39
CA THR A 154 2.55 -12.45 5.02
C THR A 154 2.38 -12.32 3.52
N LEU A 155 1.22 -11.81 3.09
CA LEU A 155 0.89 -11.56 1.69
C LEU A 155 0.32 -10.16 1.55
N MET A 156 0.78 -9.39 0.56
CA MET A 156 0.16 -8.10 0.26
C MET A 156 -1.28 -8.30 -0.21
N HIS A 157 -2.19 -7.40 0.19
CA HIS A 157 -3.60 -7.49 -0.24
C HIS A 157 -3.77 -7.15 -1.72
N ALA A 158 -2.98 -6.18 -2.20
CA ALA A 158 -2.96 -5.85 -3.63
C ALA A 158 -1.60 -5.31 -4.03
N ASN A 159 -1.14 -5.71 -5.21
CA ASN A 159 0.17 -5.33 -5.70
C ASN A 159 0.22 -3.85 -6.09
N ASN A 160 1.27 -3.16 -5.65
CA ASN A 160 1.46 -1.73 -5.87
C ASN A 160 1.83 -1.36 -7.32
N GLU A 161 2.32 -2.31 -8.12
CA GLU A 161 2.72 -2.09 -9.51
C GLU A 161 1.62 -2.50 -10.49
N THR A 162 1.12 -3.72 -10.40
CA THR A 162 0.12 -4.28 -11.32
C THR A 162 -1.32 -4.04 -10.87
N GLY A 163 -1.52 -3.84 -9.58
CA GLY A 163 -2.85 -3.73 -8.98
C GLY A 163 -3.53 -5.08 -8.72
N THR A 164 -2.92 -6.21 -9.06
CA THR A 164 -3.49 -7.55 -8.81
C THR A 164 -3.88 -7.69 -7.34
N ILE A 165 -5.10 -8.17 -7.09
CA ILE A 165 -5.66 -8.40 -5.75
C ILE A 165 -5.45 -9.86 -5.40
N GLU A 166 -4.81 -10.12 -4.25
CA GLU A 166 -4.50 -11.46 -3.78
C GLU A 166 -5.68 -12.10 -3.03
N PRO A 167 -5.79 -13.43 -3.01
CA PRO A 167 -6.89 -14.17 -2.38
C PRO A 167 -6.70 -14.27 -0.85
N ILE A 168 -6.66 -13.11 -0.15
CA ILE A 168 -6.28 -13.01 1.26
C ILE A 168 -7.17 -13.87 2.17
N ALA A 169 -8.49 -13.82 1.99
CA ALA A 169 -9.40 -14.55 2.87
C ALA A 169 -9.18 -16.06 2.81
N GLU A 170 -8.91 -16.62 1.63
CA GLU A 170 -8.61 -18.03 1.46
C GLU A 170 -7.26 -18.40 2.05
N CYS A 171 -6.22 -17.60 1.77
CA CYS A 171 -4.87 -17.80 2.31
C CYS A 171 -4.85 -17.67 3.85
N ALA A 172 -5.59 -16.72 4.42
CA ALA A 172 -5.71 -16.55 5.87
C ALA A 172 -6.40 -17.75 6.52
N ARG A 173 -7.43 -18.33 5.86
CA ARG A 173 -8.07 -19.56 6.32
C ARG A 173 -7.09 -20.74 6.35
N ILE A 174 -6.27 -20.90 5.29
CA ILE A 174 -5.24 -21.95 5.23
C ILE A 174 -4.22 -21.76 6.37
N ALA A 175 -3.72 -20.55 6.59
CA ALA A 175 -2.79 -20.28 7.68
C ALA A 175 -3.38 -20.63 9.05
N ARG A 176 -4.63 -20.23 9.30
CA ARG A 176 -5.36 -20.52 10.55
C ARG A 176 -5.55 -22.02 10.78
N GLU A 177 -5.88 -22.80 9.75
CA GLU A 177 -6.00 -24.25 9.83
C GLU A 177 -4.71 -24.94 10.29
N HIS A 178 -3.57 -24.29 10.06
CA HIS A 178 -2.24 -24.76 10.48
C HIS A 178 -1.71 -24.07 11.76
N GLY A 179 -2.52 -23.21 12.40
CA GLY A 179 -2.13 -22.50 13.63
C GLY A 179 -1.10 -21.38 13.41
N ALA A 180 -0.92 -20.93 12.18
CA ALA A 180 -0.05 -19.79 11.82
C ALA A 180 -0.83 -18.48 11.85
N LEU A 181 -0.15 -17.37 12.24
CA LEU A 181 -0.68 -16.02 12.10
C LEU A 181 -0.66 -15.57 10.64
N PHE A 182 -1.59 -14.66 10.28
CA PHE A 182 -1.66 -14.08 8.96
C PHE A 182 -1.56 -12.55 9.01
N HIS A 183 -0.56 -12.01 8.31
CA HIS A 183 -0.37 -10.58 8.07
C HIS A 183 -0.69 -10.23 6.63
N THR A 184 -1.30 -9.05 6.40
CA THR A 184 -1.44 -8.49 5.06
C THR A 184 -0.94 -7.04 5.00
N ASP A 185 -0.11 -6.73 4.00
CA ASP A 185 0.19 -5.34 3.64
C ASP A 185 -0.98 -4.79 2.82
N ALA A 186 -1.82 -3.98 3.45
CA ALA A 186 -2.98 -3.36 2.82
C ALA A 186 -2.74 -1.91 2.38
N ALA A 187 -1.48 -1.47 2.27
CA ALA A 187 -1.14 -0.09 1.92
C ALA A 187 -1.78 0.37 0.60
N GLN A 188 -1.99 -0.53 -0.35
CA GLN A 188 -2.61 -0.18 -1.63
C GLN A 188 -4.11 -0.44 -1.69
N SER A 189 -4.66 -1.24 -0.79
CA SER A 189 -6.06 -1.68 -0.84
C SER A 189 -7.00 -0.88 0.05
N VAL A 190 -6.53 -0.44 1.22
CA VAL A 190 -7.35 0.34 2.16
C VAL A 190 -7.91 1.59 1.49
N GLY A 191 -9.25 1.77 1.61
CA GLY A 191 -9.98 2.88 0.99
C GLY A 191 -10.18 2.78 -0.53
N LYS A 192 -9.81 1.65 -1.14
CA LYS A 192 -10.03 1.38 -2.57
C LYS A 192 -10.88 0.13 -2.81
N ILE A 193 -10.75 -0.86 -1.93
CA ILE A 193 -11.59 -2.07 -1.87
C ILE A 193 -11.93 -2.36 -0.41
N PRO A 194 -12.93 -3.23 -0.10
CA PRO A 194 -13.22 -3.62 1.27
C PRO A 194 -12.00 -4.24 1.96
N THR A 195 -11.77 -3.82 3.23
CA THR A 195 -10.64 -4.28 4.04
C THR A 195 -11.08 -4.61 5.47
N HIS A 196 -12.26 -5.23 5.58
CA HIS A 196 -12.81 -5.65 6.87
C HIS A 196 -12.00 -6.84 7.39
N VAL A 197 -11.37 -6.67 8.54
CA VAL A 197 -10.37 -7.62 9.04
C VAL A 197 -10.94 -9.00 9.36
N ASP A 198 -12.22 -9.08 9.74
CA ASP A 198 -12.87 -10.36 10.00
C ASP A 198 -13.25 -11.11 8.72
N GLU A 199 -13.67 -10.37 7.67
CA GLU A 199 -13.94 -10.97 6.36
C GLU A 199 -12.64 -11.45 5.70
N LEU A 200 -11.54 -10.67 5.83
CA LEU A 200 -10.23 -11.08 5.38
C LEU A 200 -9.62 -12.20 6.22
N GLY A 201 -10.06 -12.34 7.48
CA GLY A 201 -9.58 -13.37 8.41
C GLY A 201 -8.15 -13.17 8.89
N VAL A 202 -7.61 -11.95 8.80
CA VAL A 202 -6.22 -11.62 9.13
C VAL A 202 -6.02 -11.35 10.62
N ASP A 203 -4.80 -11.60 11.12
CA ASP A 203 -4.39 -11.28 12.49
C ASP A 203 -3.68 -9.92 12.55
N LEU A 204 -3.07 -9.51 11.45
CA LEU A 204 -2.29 -8.28 11.31
C LEU A 204 -2.57 -7.64 9.96
N LEU A 205 -2.72 -6.29 9.93
CA LEU A 205 -2.93 -5.54 8.69
C LEU A 205 -2.22 -4.19 8.76
N SER A 206 -1.38 -3.90 7.76
CA SER A 206 -0.60 -2.66 7.68
C SER A 206 -1.28 -1.60 6.81
N ILE A 207 -1.28 -0.34 7.29
CA ILE A 207 -1.81 0.84 6.60
C ILE A 207 -0.70 1.87 6.39
N ALA A 208 -0.67 2.50 5.21
CA ALA A 208 0.19 3.65 4.89
C ALA A 208 -0.68 4.90 4.63
N GLY A 209 -0.62 5.90 5.49
CA GLY A 209 -1.50 7.07 5.42
C GLY A 209 -1.39 7.85 4.11
N HIS A 210 -0.17 8.02 3.58
CA HIS A 210 0.03 8.76 2.33
C HIS A 210 -0.50 8.08 1.07
N LYS A 211 -1.05 6.88 1.17
CA LYS A 211 -1.78 6.18 0.12
C LYS A 211 -3.30 6.38 0.26
N LEU A 212 -3.72 6.97 1.38
CA LEU A 212 -5.11 7.17 1.80
C LEU A 212 -5.48 8.66 1.89
N TYR A 213 -4.76 9.54 1.19
CA TYR A 213 -4.94 10.99 1.24
C TYR A 213 -4.62 11.65 2.60
N ALA A 214 -3.88 10.95 3.48
CA ALA A 214 -3.24 11.53 4.65
C ALA A 214 -1.79 11.96 4.33
N PRO A 215 -1.11 12.70 5.22
CA PRO A 215 0.29 13.06 5.02
C PRO A 215 1.21 11.86 5.12
N LYS A 216 2.44 12.03 4.62
CA LYS A 216 3.57 11.14 4.94
C LYS A 216 3.90 11.23 6.43
N GLY A 217 4.51 10.20 7.00
CA GLY A 217 4.91 10.16 8.41
C GLY A 217 3.86 9.57 9.35
N VAL A 218 2.77 8.99 8.81
CA VAL A 218 1.76 8.27 9.59
C VAL A 218 1.29 7.02 8.88
N GLY A 219 1.04 5.97 9.65
CA GLY A 219 0.39 4.74 9.27
C GLY A 219 -0.23 4.06 10.48
N ALA A 220 -0.71 2.87 10.32
CA ALA A 220 -1.23 2.05 11.41
C ALA A 220 -0.97 0.57 11.16
N LEU A 221 -0.89 -0.19 12.25
CA LEU A 221 -0.94 -1.64 12.25
C LEU A 221 -2.20 -2.07 13.02
N TYR A 222 -3.06 -2.81 12.37
CA TYR A 222 -4.09 -3.60 13.05
C TYR A 222 -3.44 -4.83 13.67
N VAL A 223 -3.78 -5.13 14.90
CA VAL A 223 -3.31 -6.30 15.64
C VAL A 223 -4.51 -6.95 16.33
N ARG A 224 -4.94 -8.09 15.84
CA ARG A 224 -6.06 -8.85 16.43
C ARG A 224 -5.83 -9.11 17.91
N SER A 225 -6.85 -8.91 18.72
CA SER A 225 -6.81 -9.19 20.15
C SER A 225 -6.30 -10.61 20.44
N GLY A 226 -5.32 -10.70 21.35
CA GLY A 226 -4.64 -11.97 21.66
C GLY A 226 -3.36 -12.24 20.86
N THR A 227 -3.12 -11.52 19.76
CA THR A 227 -1.86 -11.64 19.00
C THR A 227 -0.72 -10.98 19.76
N ARG A 228 0.35 -11.74 20.04
CA ARG A 228 1.53 -11.26 20.75
C ARG A 228 2.54 -10.65 19.78
N LEU A 229 2.97 -9.45 20.10
CA LEU A 229 4.04 -8.73 19.41
C LEU A 229 5.08 -8.23 20.39
N GLU A 230 6.35 -8.39 20.07
CA GLU A 230 7.44 -7.66 20.74
C GLU A 230 7.56 -6.28 20.08
N PRO A 231 7.61 -5.18 20.85
CA PRO A 231 7.78 -3.84 20.29
C PRO A 231 9.13 -3.70 19.57
N LEU A 232 9.17 -2.94 18.47
CA LEU A 232 10.43 -2.59 17.79
C LEU A 232 11.08 -1.35 18.40
N ILE A 233 10.27 -0.42 18.88
CA ILE A 233 10.71 0.82 19.49
C ILE A 233 10.43 0.71 20.97
N HIS A 234 11.49 0.59 21.76
CA HIS A 234 11.42 0.46 23.21
C HIS A 234 11.43 1.83 23.90
N GLY A 235 10.69 1.98 25.01
CA GLY A 235 10.58 3.22 25.77
C GLY A 235 9.40 3.21 26.72
N ALA A 236 8.70 4.35 26.86
CA ALA A 236 7.50 4.43 27.68
C ALA A 236 6.32 3.67 27.04
N GLY A 237 5.29 3.38 27.84
CA GLY A 237 4.17 2.48 27.48
C GLY A 237 3.13 3.02 26.50
N HIS A 238 3.52 3.89 25.57
CA HIS A 238 2.64 4.38 24.52
C HIS A 238 2.11 3.24 23.65
N GLU A 239 1.01 3.47 22.94
CA GLU A 239 0.35 2.45 22.12
C GLU A 239 0.16 1.12 22.88
N SER A 240 -0.22 1.21 24.17
CA SER A 240 -0.38 0.04 25.06
C SER A 240 0.89 -0.82 25.19
N GLY A 241 2.07 -0.18 25.19
CA GLY A 241 3.37 -0.83 25.29
C GLY A 241 3.88 -1.47 24.00
N ARG A 242 3.16 -1.32 22.90
CA ARG A 242 3.50 -1.96 21.61
C ARG A 242 4.33 -1.08 20.68
N ARG A 243 4.37 0.25 20.96
CA ARG A 243 5.19 1.20 20.18
C ARG A 243 5.48 2.43 21.05
N ALA A 244 6.70 2.60 21.49
CA ALA A 244 7.11 3.73 22.33
C ALA A 244 7.29 5.03 21.53
N GLY A 245 7.24 6.15 22.22
CA GLY A 245 7.35 7.51 21.69
C GLY A 245 6.02 8.26 21.78
N THR A 246 6.08 9.51 22.26
CA THR A 246 4.89 10.35 22.40
C THR A 246 4.09 10.37 21.09
N GLU A 247 2.81 10.05 21.19
CA GLU A 247 1.93 9.95 20.03
C GLU A 247 1.68 11.34 19.42
N SER A 248 1.75 11.41 18.09
CA SER A 248 1.41 12.63 17.37
C SER A 248 -0.10 12.74 17.19
N ALA A 249 -0.77 13.52 18.05
CA ALA A 249 -2.20 13.79 17.89
C ALA A 249 -2.52 14.39 16.51
N LEU A 250 -1.64 15.25 15.97
CA LEU A 250 -1.76 15.84 14.65
C LEU A 250 -1.81 14.79 13.52
N LEU A 251 -0.84 13.88 13.49
CA LEU A 251 -0.75 12.88 12.43
C LEU A 251 -1.80 11.78 12.60
N ALA A 252 -2.14 11.43 13.84
CA ALA A 252 -3.25 10.52 14.11
C ALA A 252 -4.59 11.11 13.63
N THR A 253 -4.86 12.40 13.89
CA THR A 253 -6.05 13.11 13.39
C THR A 253 -6.10 13.09 11.86
N ALA A 254 -4.98 13.30 11.21
CA ALA A 254 -4.91 13.24 9.75
C ALA A 254 -5.27 11.84 9.21
N LEU A 255 -4.72 10.77 9.80
CA LEU A 255 -5.02 9.40 9.40
C LEU A 255 -6.48 9.02 9.72
N GLY A 256 -6.99 9.40 10.89
CA GLY A 256 -8.38 9.16 11.29
C GLY A 256 -9.38 9.81 10.34
N THR A 257 -9.18 11.10 10.05
CA THR A 257 -10.03 11.84 9.08
C THR A 257 -9.98 11.21 7.69
N ALA A 258 -8.77 10.87 7.21
CA ALA A 258 -8.60 10.19 5.92
C ALA A 258 -9.32 8.83 5.90
N SER A 259 -9.29 8.10 7.02
CA SER A 259 -9.99 6.81 7.17
C SER A 259 -11.50 6.96 7.11
N THR A 260 -12.06 7.99 7.75
CA THR A 260 -13.50 8.31 7.67
C THR A 260 -13.93 8.60 6.23
N LEU A 261 -13.14 9.39 5.50
CA LEU A 261 -13.40 9.71 4.09
C LEU A 261 -13.28 8.48 3.19
N ALA A 262 -12.36 7.57 3.50
CA ALA A 262 -12.10 6.36 2.73
C ALA A 262 -13.15 5.26 2.94
N ALA A 263 -13.90 5.29 4.04
CA ALA A 263 -15.01 4.37 4.28
C ALA A 263 -16.14 4.51 3.23
N ASN A 264 -16.25 5.67 2.59
CA ASN A 264 -17.16 5.88 1.48
C ASN A 264 -16.50 5.54 0.14
N LEU A 265 -16.79 4.35 -0.38
CA LEU A 265 -16.26 3.84 -1.64
C LEU A 265 -16.99 4.40 -2.89
N ALA A 266 -17.87 5.38 -2.78
CA ALA A 266 -18.64 5.91 -3.91
C ALA A 266 -17.74 6.44 -5.06
N SER A 267 -16.59 7.05 -4.74
CA SER A 267 -15.61 7.51 -5.74
C SER A 267 -14.81 6.40 -6.41
N VAL A 268 -14.85 5.20 -5.86
CA VAL A 268 -14.08 4.05 -6.37
C VAL A 268 -14.61 3.61 -7.73
N GLU A 269 -15.93 3.59 -7.89
CA GLU A 269 -16.56 3.18 -9.14
C GLU A 269 -16.25 4.15 -10.29
N SER A 270 -16.26 5.46 -10.03
CA SER A 270 -15.85 6.44 -11.04
C SER A 270 -14.38 6.30 -11.42
N THR A 271 -13.51 6.06 -10.44
CA THR A 271 -12.07 5.81 -10.69
C THR A 271 -11.86 4.54 -11.52
N ARG A 272 -12.62 3.47 -11.23
CA ARG A 272 -12.58 2.23 -12.01
C ARG A 272 -12.95 2.46 -13.47
N ARG A 273 -14.04 3.22 -13.72
CA ARG A 273 -14.47 3.55 -15.09
C ARG A 273 -13.41 4.34 -15.85
N LEU A 274 -12.78 5.32 -15.19
CA LEU A 274 -11.69 6.10 -15.81
C LEU A 274 -10.46 5.25 -16.10
N ARG A 275 -10.08 4.32 -15.22
CA ARG A 275 -9.00 3.35 -15.46
C ARG A 275 -9.33 2.45 -16.66
N ASP A 276 -10.56 1.94 -16.74
CA ASP A 276 -10.99 1.08 -17.83
C ASP A 276 -11.06 1.85 -19.16
N ASP A 277 -11.51 3.10 -19.14
CA ASP A 277 -11.49 3.99 -20.33
C ASP A 277 -10.05 4.25 -20.80
N LEU A 278 -9.11 4.54 -19.86
CA LEU A 278 -7.69 4.67 -20.17
C LEU A 278 -7.15 3.42 -20.89
N TRP A 279 -7.45 2.24 -20.35
CA TRP A 279 -7.03 0.96 -20.96
C TRP A 279 -7.62 0.76 -22.35
N GLN A 280 -8.93 0.96 -22.52
CA GLN A 280 -9.61 0.75 -23.81
C GLN A 280 -9.09 1.71 -24.88
N ARG A 281 -8.84 2.98 -24.54
CA ARG A 281 -8.29 3.98 -25.46
C ARG A 281 -6.85 3.62 -25.88
N LEU A 282 -5.99 3.23 -24.94
CA LEU A 282 -4.62 2.77 -25.24
C LEU A 282 -4.66 1.54 -26.15
N LYS A 283 -5.48 0.54 -25.81
CA LYS A 283 -5.62 -0.68 -26.60
C LYS A 283 -6.13 -0.40 -28.02
N SER A 284 -7.12 0.48 -28.17
CA SER A 284 -7.67 0.86 -29.47
C SER A 284 -6.64 1.58 -30.35
N ARG A 285 -5.81 2.47 -29.77
CA ARG A 285 -4.84 3.27 -30.55
C ARG A 285 -3.52 2.56 -30.80
N CYS A 286 -3.07 1.72 -29.87
CA CYS A 286 -1.77 1.03 -29.96
C CYS A 286 -1.88 -0.41 -30.47
N GLY A 287 -3.06 -1.03 -30.42
CA GLY A 287 -3.29 -2.41 -30.86
C GLY A 287 -2.44 -3.42 -30.10
N ALA A 288 -1.79 -4.32 -30.82
CA ALA A 288 -0.93 -5.37 -30.26
C ALA A 288 0.38 -4.83 -29.61
N ARG A 289 0.71 -3.55 -29.83
CA ARG A 289 1.90 -2.92 -29.24
C ARG A 289 1.73 -2.56 -27.77
N VAL A 290 0.53 -2.66 -27.20
CA VAL A 290 0.30 -2.46 -25.77
C VAL A 290 -0.21 -3.74 -25.13
N VAL A 291 0.45 -4.16 -24.04
CA VAL A 291 0.16 -5.39 -23.29
C VAL A 291 -0.18 -5.02 -21.85
N LEU A 292 -1.26 -5.62 -21.32
CA LEU A 292 -1.67 -5.46 -19.93
C LEU A 292 -0.76 -6.32 -19.04
N ASN A 293 -0.24 -5.73 -17.96
CA ASN A 293 0.42 -6.45 -16.87
C ASN A 293 -0.52 -6.55 -15.67
N GLY A 294 -0.58 -7.72 -15.05
CA GLY A 294 -1.46 -8.01 -13.92
C GLY A 294 -2.77 -8.67 -14.31
N HIS A 295 -3.58 -8.98 -13.29
CA HIS A 295 -4.83 -9.71 -13.48
C HIS A 295 -5.87 -8.84 -14.23
N PRO A 296 -6.54 -9.36 -15.25
CA PRO A 296 -7.46 -8.56 -16.08
C PRO A 296 -8.70 -8.08 -15.31
N GLU A 297 -9.18 -8.83 -14.32
CA GLU A 297 -10.40 -8.57 -13.54
C GLU A 297 -10.11 -8.30 -12.07
N GLN A 298 -9.38 -9.22 -11.38
CA GLN A 298 -9.05 -9.11 -9.95
C GLN A 298 -7.93 -8.10 -9.74
N ARG A 299 -8.22 -6.81 -9.93
CA ARG A 299 -7.27 -5.72 -9.77
C ARG A 299 -7.88 -4.48 -9.14
N LEU A 300 -7.04 -3.68 -8.50
CA LEU A 300 -7.42 -2.42 -7.89
C LEU A 300 -8.17 -1.51 -8.89
N PRO A 301 -9.20 -0.81 -8.43
CA PRO A 301 -10.03 0.05 -9.30
C PRO A 301 -9.25 1.22 -9.91
N ASN A 302 -8.11 1.59 -9.33
CA ASN A 302 -7.35 2.77 -9.71
C ASN A 302 -6.03 2.46 -10.44
N THR A 303 -5.65 1.19 -10.60
CA THR A 303 -4.31 0.83 -11.09
C THR A 303 -4.37 0.17 -12.45
N LEU A 304 -3.59 0.69 -13.38
CA LEU A 304 -3.35 0.14 -14.70
C LEU A 304 -1.85 0.06 -14.95
N ASN A 305 -1.32 -1.14 -15.17
CA ASN A 305 0.05 -1.34 -15.62
C ASN A 305 0.04 -1.91 -17.02
N VAL A 306 0.72 -1.25 -17.94
CA VAL A 306 0.82 -1.69 -19.33
C VAL A 306 2.25 -1.57 -19.84
N SER A 307 2.64 -2.50 -20.70
CA SER A 307 3.92 -2.45 -21.43
C SER A 307 3.72 -2.01 -22.87
N PHE A 308 4.48 -1.02 -23.32
CA PHE A 308 4.54 -0.58 -24.72
C PHE A 308 5.69 -1.33 -25.40
N VAL A 309 5.36 -2.36 -26.16
CA VAL A 309 6.33 -3.26 -26.81
C VAL A 309 7.17 -2.48 -27.85
N GLY A 310 8.49 -2.65 -27.78
CA GLY A 310 9.44 -1.95 -28.65
C GLY A 310 9.84 -0.55 -28.17
N HIS A 311 9.32 -0.11 -27.00
CA HIS A 311 9.66 1.18 -26.39
C HIS A 311 10.17 0.99 -24.96
N THR A 312 10.78 2.03 -24.41
CA THR A 312 11.16 2.09 -22.99
C THR A 312 10.19 3.01 -22.25
N GLY A 313 9.58 2.54 -21.17
CA GLY A 313 8.64 3.34 -20.39
C GLY A 313 9.23 4.67 -19.90
N ALA A 314 10.54 4.69 -19.56
CA ALA A 314 11.24 5.89 -19.16
C ALA A 314 11.33 6.92 -20.30
N ASP A 315 11.60 6.50 -21.54
CA ASP A 315 11.68 7.39 -22.68
C ASP A 315 10.31 8.00 -23.04
N ILE A 316 9.25 7.18 -22.96
CA ILE A 316 7.87 7.66 -23.13
C ILE A 316 7.54 8.74 -22.11
N LEU A 317 7.84 8.53 -20.82
CA LEU A 317 7.57 9.51 -19.77
C LEU A 317 8.47 10.75 -19.89
N ALA A 318 9.72 10.60 -20.36
CA ALA A 318 10.60 11.73 -20.66
C ALA A 318 10.07 12.58 -21.83
N ALA A 319 9.45 11.97 -22.82
CA ALA A 319 8.79 12.65 -23.95
C ALA A 319 7.43 13.28 -23.56
N THR A 320 6.86 12.92 -22.42
CA THR A 320 5.57 13.42 -21.92
C THR A 320 5.70 14.00 -20.49
N PRO A 321 6.52 15.04 -20.27
CA PRO A 321 6.89 15.54 -18.94
C PRO A 321 5.71 16.14 -18.16
N GLU A 322 4.56 16.37 -18.80
CA GLU A 322 3.34 16.83 -18.15
C GLU A 322 2.58 15.69 -17.46
N ILE A 323 2.92 14.42 -17.75
CA ILE A 323 2.27 13.24 -17.16
C ILE A 323 3.17 12.69 -16.05
N ALA A 324 2.67 12.71 -14.83
CA ALA A 324 3.29 12.01 -13.71
C ALA A 324 2.76 10.58 -13.66
N ALA A 325 3.58 9.60 -13.99
CA ALA A 325 3.32 8.17 -13.87
C ALA A 325 4.63 7.46 -13.48
N SER A 326 4.57 6.19 -13.12
CA SER A 326 5.76 5.43 -12.71
C SER A 326 6.15 4.39 -13.75
N THR A 327 7.44 4.20 -13.97
CA THR A 327 7.93 3.03 -14.72
C THR A 327 8.02 1.81 -13.82
N GLY A 328 7.81 0.62 -14.36
CA GLY A 328 8.07 -0.67 -13.69
C GLY A 328 9.56 -1.01 -13.57
N SER A 329 10.43 -0.03 -13.78
CA SER A 329 11.88 -0.19 -13.76
C SER A 329 12.52 0.90 -12.91
N ALA A 330 13.43 0.52 -12.01
CA ALA A 330 14.27 1.47 -11.30
C ALA A 330 15.50 1.82 -12.14
N CYS A 331 15.76 3.10 -12.38
CA CYS A 331 17.02 3.55 -12.93
C CYS A 331 18.08 3.49 -11.83
N HIS A 332 18.83 2.41 -11.73
CA HIS A 332 20.06 2.34 -10.95
C HIS A 332 21.26 2.42 -11.91
N SER A 333 22.10 3.44 -11.75
CA SER A 333 23.36 3.60 -12.50
C SER A 333 23.27 3.52 -14.04
N GLY A 334 22.20 4.05 -14.66
CA GLY A 334 22.06 4.13 -16.12
C GLY A 334 21.63 2.84 -16.81
N ARG A 335 21.30 1.78 -16.07
CA ARG A 335 20.67 0.57 -16.60
C ARG A 335 19.20 0.52 -16.19
N VAL A 336 18.34 0.26 -17.18
CA VAL A 336 16.91 -0.01 -16.96
C VAL A 336 16.78 -1.46 -16.55
N GLU A 337 16.61 -1.72 -15.25
CA GLU A 337 16.37 -3.07 -14.76
C GLU A 337 14.85 -3.35 -14.72
N LEU A 338 14.47 -4.55 -15.16
CA LEU A 338 13.11 -5.03 -15.07
C LEU A 338 12.66 -5.07 -13.60
N SER A 339 11.46 -4.57 -13.31
CA SER A 339 10.84 -4.68 -11.99
C SER A 339 10.90 -6.13 -11.48
N PRO A 340 11.28 -6.34 -10.21
CA PRO A 340 11.22 -7.67 -9.59
C PRO A 340 9.82 -8.31 -9.70
N VAL A 341 8.75 -7.52 -9.60
CA VAL A 341 7.36 -7.98 -9.74
C VAL A 341 7.11 -8.52 -11.15
N LEU A 342 7.42 -7.74 -12.19
CA LEU A 342 7.23 -8.18 -13.57
C LEU A 342 8.11 -9.39 -13.91
N ARG A 343 9.30 -9.46 -13.32
CA ARG A 343 10.20 -10.63 -13.47
C ARG A 343 9.59 -11.87 -12.82
N ALA A 344 9.05 -11.76 -11.60
CA ALA A 344 8.38 -12.86 -10.91
C ALA A 344 7.16 -13.38 -11.68
N MET A 345 6.46 -12.49 -12.40
CA MET A 345 5.35 -12.83 -13.30
C MET A 345 5.79 -13.48 -14.61
N GLY A 346 7.09 -13.60 -14.88
CA GLY A 346 7.60 -14.17 -16.14
C GLY A 346 7.51 -13.22 -17.34
N VAL A 347 7.32 -11.93 -17.12
CA VAL A 347 7.35 -10.91 -18.20
C VAL A 347 8.78 -10.83 -18.74
N SER A 348 8.93 -10.94 -20.06
CA SER A 348 10.25 -10.82 -20.69
C SER A 348 10.84 -9.41 -20.54
N GLU A 349 12.18 -9.30 -20.53
CA GLU A 349 12.82 -7.99 -20.46
C GLU A 349 12.42 -7.05 -21.60
N GLU A 350 12.23 -7.59 -22.80
CA GLU A 350 11.79 -6.85 -23.99
C GLU A 350 10.45 -6.16 -23.77
N VAL A 351 9.47 -6.91 -23.23
CA VAL A 351 8.13 -6.39 -22.92
C VAL A 351 8.16 -5.49 -21.69
N GLY A 352 8.84 -5.92 -20.64
CA GLY A 352 8.82 -5.22 -19.35
C GLY A 352 9.58 -3.87 -19.35
N ARG A 353 10.53 -3.65 -20.25
CA ARG A 353 11.18 -2.33 -20.42
C ARG A 353 10.18 -1.23 -20.79
N GLY A 354 9.13 -1.57 -21.52
CA GLY A 354 8.05 -0.66 -21.90
C GLY A 354 6.99 -0.45 -20.84
N ALA A 355 7.15 -1.02 -19.64
CA ALA A 355 6.13 -0.96 -18.60
C ALA A 355 5.98 0.44 -18.00
N ILE A 356 4.73 0.89 -17.94
CA ILE A 356 4.30 2.11 -17.25
C ILE A 356 3.11 1.76 -16.37
N ARG A 357 3.18 2.16 -15.09
CA ARG A 357 2.06 2.12 -14.19
C ARG A 357 1.36 3.48 -14.16
N PHE A 358 0.10 3.48 -14.52
CA PHE A 358 -0.82 4.59 -14.29
C PHE A 358 -1.67 4.28 -13.07
N SER A 359 -1.72 5.19 -12.12
CA SER A 359 -2.59 5.05 -10.97
C SER A 359 -3.39 6.33 -10.77
N LEU A 360 -4.71 6.18 -10.85
CA LEU A 360 -5.67 7.26 -10.81
C LEU A 360 -6.09 7.56 -9.37
N GLY A 361 -6.70 8.70 -9.13
CA GLY A 361 -7.21 9.09 -7.83
C GLY A 361 -8.58 9.78 -7.91
N ARG A 362 -9.06 10.24 -6.74
CA ARG A 362 -10.36 10.92 -6.60
C ARG A 362 -10.47 12.19 -7.46
N GLY A 363 -9.33 12.85 -7.71
CA GLY A 363 -9.30 14.08 -8.50
C GLY A 363 -9.08 13.87 -10.00
N THR A 364 -8.85 12.64 -10.46
CA THR A 364 -8.61 12.36 -11.89
C THR A 364 -9.89 12.56 -12.69
N THR A 365 -9.79 13.25 -13.82
CA THR A 365 -10.91 13.57 -14.71
C THR A 365 -10.84 12.80 -16.03
N ALA A 366 -11.97 12.71 -16.74
CA ALA A 366 -12.02 12.09 -18.07
C ALA A 366 -11.18 12.87 -19.09
N ALA A 367 -11.13 14.19 -18.99
CA ALA A 367 -10.30 15.04 -19.85
C ALA A 367 -8.81 14.76 -19.66
N GLU A 368 -8.34 14.57 -18.44
CA GLU A 368 -6.94 14.20 -18.15
C GLU A 368 -6.61 12.81 -18.72
N VAL A 369 -7.53 11.85 -18.63
CA VAL A 369 -7.36 10.51 -19.22
C VAL A 369 -7.24 10.61 -20.74
N GLU A 370 -8.10 11.36 -21.40
CA GLU A 370 -8.07 11.55 -22.84
C GLU A 370 -6.79 12.24 -23.31
N GLU A 371 -6.39 13.32 -22.65
CA GLU A 371 -5.17 14.06 -22.95
C GLU A 371 -3.92 13.20 -22.71
N ALA A 372 -3.89 12.40 -21.63
CA ALA A 372 -2.78 11.48 -21.34
C ALA A 372 -2.62 10.44 -22.48
N VAL A 373 -3.72 9.84 -22.93
CA VAL A 373 -3.69 8.88 -24.05
C VAL A 373 -3.15 9.54 -25.33
N GLU A 374 -3.60 10.76 -25.65
CA GLU A 374 -3.12 11.46 -26.84
C GLU A 374 -1.61 11.72 -26.81
N LYS A 375 -1.13 12.24 -25.68
CA LYS A 375 0.30 12.55 -25.50
C LYS A 375 1.16 11.30 -25.57
N ILE A 376 0.77 10.23 -24.86
CA ILE A 376 1.47 8.94 -24.90
C ILE A 376 1.51 8.37 -26.32
N CYS A 377 0.38 8.35 -27.03
CA CYS A 377 0.34 7.81 -28.39
C CYS A 377 1.20 8.60 -29.37
N ARG A 378 1.35 9.93 -29.18
CA ARG A 378 2.28 10.76 -29.98
C ARG A 378 3.75 10.44 -29.67
N ALA A 379 4.07 10.12 -28.43
CA ALA A 379 5.44 9.74 -28.02
C ALA A 379 5.87 8.35 -28.52
N LEU A 380 4.94 7.54 -29.07
CA LEU A 380 5.21 6.22 -29.62
C LEU A 380 5.47 6.26 -31.16
N VAL A 381 5.44 7.42 -31.77
CA VAL A 381 5.70 7.64 -33.22
C VAL A 381 7.08 8.24 -33.40
#